data_63b31df98a9a816a47f2b7a2d95bec7a
#
_entry.id   63b31df98a9a816a47f2b7a2d95bec7a
#
_cell.length_a   1.000
_cell.length_b   1.000
_cell.length_c   1.000
_cell.angle_alpha   90.00
_cell.angle_beta   90.00
_cell.angle_gamma   90.00
#
_symmetry.space_group_name_H-M   'P 1'
#
loop_
_entity.id
_entity.type
_entity.pdbx_description
1 polymer ?
#
loop_
_entity_poly.entity_id
_entity_poly.type
_entity_poly.pdbx_seq_one_letter_code
_entity_poly.pdbx_strand_id
1 'polypeptide(L)'
;DDHRMPIGLMLPLAGNTTQSERFRHQIEASLPLKKQLWQQTIQAKILNQSAVLYQQRGMECGNMEAWAKQVKSGDSDNLEARAAAFYWQSLFGNIKGFNRDREGIAPNNLLNYGYAILRAVVARSLVGSGLPTNIGHTSSQQI
;
A
#
# COMPACT_ATOMS: atom_id res chain seq x y z
N ASP A 1 -8.04 -8.69 15.89
CA ASP A 1 -9.30 -9.26 15.42
C ASP A 1 -9.03 -10.48 14.54
N ASP A 2 -10.06 -11.20 14.11
CA ASP A 2 -9.96 -12.44 13.33
C ASP A 2 -9.30 -12.19 11.95
N HIS A 3 -9.30 -10.96 11.47
CA HIS A 3 -8.63 -10.56 10.22
C HIS A 3 -7.21 -10.05 10.41
N ARG A 4 -6.64 -10.20 11.60
CA ARG A 4 -5.29 -9.70 11.96
C ARG A 4 -5.13 -8.20 11.71
N MET A 5 -6.21 -7.45 11.86
CA MET A 5 -6.19 -6.00 11.80
C MET A 5 -5.92 -5.42 13.19
N PRO A 6 -5.12 -4.36 13.30
CA PRO A 6 -4.96 -3.68 14.57
C PRO A 6 -6.30 -3.11 15.02
N ILE A 7 -6.74 -3.45 16.23
CA ILE A 7 -7.99 -3.00 16.85
C ILE A 7 -7.83 -1.76 17.71
N GLY A 8 -6.60 -1.34 17.94
CA GLY A 8 -6.32 -0.15 18.73
C GLY A 8 -4.86 0.25 18.67
N LEU A 9 -4.60 1.44 19.14
CA LEU A 9 -3.28 2.02 19.24
C LEU A 9 -3.14 2.68 20.60
N MET A 10 -2.12 2.27 21.36
CA MET A 10 -1.74 2.97 22.58
C MET A 10 -0.73 4.06 22.24
N LEU A 11 -1.08 5.28 22.61
CA LEU A 11 -0.20 6.44 22.52
C LEU A 11 0.35 6.77 23.91
N PRO A 12 1.61 7.24 24.02
CA PRO A 12 2.14 7.69 25.31
C PRO A 12 1.33 8.88 25.84
N LEU A 13 1.04 8.87 27.14
CA LEU A 13 0.26 9.91 27.80
C LEU A 13 1.03 11.24 27.87
N ALA A 14 2.36 11.17 28.02
CA ALA A 14 3.26 12.32 28.01
C ALA A 14 3.70 12.53 26.55
N GLY A 15 3.07 13.50 25.90
CA GLY A 15 3.12 13.56 24.47
C GLY A 15 4.06 14.53 23.86
N ASN A 16 4.22 14.31 22.65
CA ASN A 16 4.78 15.18 21.65
C ASN A 16 3.79 16.36 21.48
N THR A 17 4.16 17.56 21.89
CA THR A 17 3.32 18.77 21.79
C THR A 17 2.85 19.08 20.37
N THR A 18 3.58 18.57 19.35
CA THR A 18 3.25 18.76 17.93
C THR A 18 2.30 17.69 17.39
N GLN A 19 1.96 16.65 18.14
CA GLN A 19 1.13 15.53 17.64
C GLN A 19 -0.28 15.98 17.25
N SER A 20 -0.92 16.77 18.10
CA SER A 20 -2.27 17.30 17.83
C SER A 20 -2.28 18.21 16.61
N GLU A 21 -1.24 19.01 16.43
CA GLU A 21 -1.08 19.87 15.25
C GLU A 21 -0.89 19.04 13.96
N ARG A 22 -0.05 18.03 14.00
CA ARG A 22 0.15 17.11 12.86
C ARG A 22 -1.12 16.36 12.50
N PHE A 23 -1.87 15.91 13.50
CA PHE A 23 -3.17 15.26 13.27
C PHE A 23 -4.16 16.22 12.59
N ARG A 24 -4.22 17.47 13.08
CA ARG A 24 -5.06 18.49 12.46
C ARG A 24 -4.66 18.74 11.00
N HIS A 25 -3.39 18.96 10.73
CA HIS A 25 -2.90 19.17 9.36
C HIS A 25 -3.21 17.99 8.43
N GLN A 26 -3.15 16.76 8.93
CA GLN A 26 -3.49 15.57 8.14
C GLN A 26 -5.00 15.49 7.86
N ILE A 27 -5.84 15.80 8.84
CA ILE A 27 -7.31 15.82 8.68
C ILE A 27 -7.70 16.92 7.68
N GLU A 28 -7.16 18.12 7.85
CA GLU A 28 -7.47 19.32 7.07
C GLU A 28 -6.76 19.34 5.70
N ALA A 29 -5.88 18.36 5.42
CA ALA A 29 -5.21 18.28 4.13
C ALA A 29 -6.20 18.28 2.97
N SER A 30 -5.97 19.13 1.99
CA SER A 30 -6.84 19.28 0.83
C SER A 30 -6.96 18.00 0.01
N LEU A 31 -8.11 17.79 -0.62
CA LEU A 31 -8.32 16.63 -1.49
C LEU A 31 -7.29 16.53 -2.63
N PRO A 32 -6.90 17.64 -3.31
CA PRO A 32 -5.83 17.60 -4.30
C PRO A 32 -4.50 17.08 -3.73
N LEU A 33 -4.10 17.54 -2.54
CA LEU A 33 -2.89 17.06 -1.88
C LEU A 33 -2.96 15.55 -1.59
N LYS A 34 -4.07 15.08 -1.03
CA LYS A 34 -4.28 13.65 -0.76
C LYS A 34 -4.17 12.81 -2.04
N LYS A 35 -4.79 13.28 -3.14
CA LYS A 35 -4.72 12.61 -4.45
C LYS A 35 -3.31 12.61 -5.05
N GLN A 36 -2.54 13.67 -4.88
CA GLN A 36 -1.14 13.74 -5.33
C GLN A 36 -0.23 12.80 -4.55
N LEU A 37 -0.39 12.75 -3.22
CA LEU A 37 0.36 11.80 -2.38
C LEU A 37 0.01 10.35 -2.73
N TRP A 38 -1.26 10.08 -2.99
CA TRP A 38 -1.71 8.76 -3.47
C TRP A 38 -1.06 8.40 -4.80
N GLN A 39 -1.04 9.31 -5.77
CA GLN A 39 -0.37 9.12 -7.05
C GLN A 39 1.10 8.71 -6.86
N GLN A 40 1.86 9.45 -6.03
CA GLN A 40 3.26 9.14 -5.75
C GLN A 40 3.42 7.76 -5.11
N THR A 41 2.53 7.41 -4.19
CA THR A 41 2.53 6.09 -3.54
C THR A 41 2.31 4.96 -4.55
N ILE A 42 1.36 5.11 -5.47
CA ILE A 42 1.10 4.13 -6.52
C ILE A 42 2.26 4.03 -7.50
N GLN A 43 2.83 5.14 -7.93
CA GLN A 43 4.02 5.16 -8.79
C GLN A 43 5.18 4.39 -8.15
N ALA A 44 5.50 4.70 -6.90
CA ALA A 44 6.56 4.01 -6.16
C ALA A 44 6.26 2.51 -5.99
N LYS A 45 5.02 2.14 -5.70
CA LYS A 45 4.59 0.74 -5.60
C LYS A 45 4.83 -0.03 -6.90
N ILE A 46 4.40 0.52 -8.04
CA ILE A 46 4.55 -0.12 -9.35
C ILE A 46 6.05 -0.28 -9.69
N LEU A 47 6.87 0.75 -9.48
CA LEU A 47 8.31 0.68 -9.72
C LEU A 47 9.00 -0.34 -8.82
N ASN A 48 8.63 -0.42 -7.54
CA ASN A 48 9.17 -1.42 -6.63
C ASN A 48 8.77 -2.85 -7.04
N GLN A 49 7.55 -3.06 -7.52
CA GLN A 49 7.12 -4.35 -8.06
C GLN A 49 7.92 -4.73 -9.32
N SER A 50 8.17 -3.77 -10.23
CA SER A 50 9.04 -3.98 -11.40
C SER A 50 10.45 -4.38 -10.97
N ALA A 51 11.04 -3.69 -10.01
CA ALA A 51 12.36 -4.01 -9.48
C ALA A 51 12.45 -5.41 -8.86
N VAL A 52 11.39 -5.83 -8.13
CA VAL A 52 11.32 -7.20 -7.58
C VAL A 52 11.26 -8.24 -8.68
N LEU A 53 10.48 -8.02 -9.75
CA LEU A 53 10.44 -8.94 -10.89
C LEU A 53 11.82 -9.06 -11.57
N TYR A 54 12.51 -7.95 -11.72
CA TYR A 54 13.89 -7.97 -12.24
C TYR A 54 14.82 -8.79 -11.35
N GLN A 55 14.81 -8.53 -10.03
CA GLN A 55 15.69 -9.22 -9.08
C GLN A 55 15.38 -10.71 -8.95
N GLN A 56 14.11 -11.11 -8.95
CA GLN A 56 13.69 -12.48 -8.67
C GLN A 56 13.55 -13.34 -9.93
N ARG A 57 13.30 -12.72 -11.07
CA ARG A 57 12.99 -13.40 -12.33
C ARG A 57 13.89 -12.99 -13.50
N GLY A 58 14.75 -11.98 -13.35
CA GLY A 58 15.51 -11.39 -14.44
C GLY A 58 14.63 -10.72 -15.50
N MET A 59 13.38 -10.37 -15.14
CA MET A 59 12.39 -9.84 -16.08
C MET A 59 12.45 -8.32 -16.15
N GLU A 60 12.77 -7.77 -17.30
CA GLU A 60 12.62 -6.34 -17.57
C GLU A 60 11.13 -6.01 -17.83
N CYS A 61 10.59 -5.08 -17.05
CA CYS A 61 9.17 -4.74 -17.06
C CYS A 61 8.93 -3.30 -17.54
N GLY A 62 9.34 -2.98 -18.78
CA GLY A 62 9.14 -1.65 -19.36
C GLY A 62 7.67 -1.20 -19.42
N ASN A 63 6.75 -2.15 -19.50
CA ASN A 63 5.32 -1.89 -19.40
C ASN A 63 4.93 -1.33 -18.01
N MET A 64 5.48 -1.88 -16.91
CA MET A 64 5.22 -1.40 -15.56
C MET A 64 5.81 0.01 -15.34
N GLU A 65 6.99 0.26 -15.86
CA GLU A 65 7.59 1.60 -15.82
C GLU A 65 6.75 2.62 -16.61
N ALA A 66 6.22 2.23 -17.76
CA ALA A 66 5.31 3.06 -18.53
C ALA A 66 4.01 3.35 -17.75
N TRP A 67 3.42 2.33 -17.11
CA TRP A 67 2.23 2.51 -16.27
C TRP A 67 2.51 3.43 -15.08
N ALA A 68 3.64 3.27 -14.40
CA ALA A 68 4.01 4.16 -13.30
C ALA A 68 4.03 5.63 -13.74
N LYS A 69 4.59 5.93 -14.92
CA LYS A 69 4.61 7.30 -15.48
C LYS A 69 3.24 7.82 -15.86
N GLN A 70 2.29 6.93 -16.19
CA GLN A 70 0.93 7.27 -16.61
C GLN A 70 -0.06 7.44 -15.43
N VAL A 71 0.32 7.05 -14.21
CA VAL A 71 -0.55 7.20 -13.04
C VAL A 71 -0.96 8.64 -12.86
N LYS A 72 -2.25 8.92 -12.94
CA LYS A 72 -2.84 10.24 -12.72
C LYS A 72 -3.15 10.46 -11.23
N SER A 73 -3.44 11.69 -10.88
CA SER A 73 -3.85 12.07 -9.53
C SER A 73 -5.07 11.24 -9.08
N GLY A 74 -4.90 10.49 -8.00
CA GLY A 74 -5.93 9.58 -7.46
C GLY A 74 -6.07 8.25 -8.19
N ASP A 75 -5.18 7.93 -9.15
CA ASP A 75 -5.18 6.68 -9.94
C ASP A 75 -6.53 6.36 -10.61
N SER A 76 -7.11 7.38 -11.30
CA SER A 76 -8.41 7.25 -11.96
C SER A 76 -8.49 6.11 -12.99
N ASP A 77 -7.36 5.73 -13.56
CA ASP A 77 -7.27 4.70 -14.59
C ASP A 77 -6.98 3.30 -14.00
N ASN A 78 -6.96 3.21 -12.65
CA ASN A 78 -6.73 1.98 -11.87
C ASN A 78 -5.47 1.20 -12.30
N LEU A 79 -4.38 1.95 -12.54
CA LEU A 79 -3.11 1.36 -12.96
C LEU A 79 -2.46 0.53 -11.85
N GLU A 80 -2.79 0.82 -10.57
CA GLU A 80 -2.40 -0.01 -9.45
C GLU A 80 -2.88 -1.46 -9.61
N ALA A 81 -4.17 -1.65 -9.85
CA ALA A 81 -4.75 -2.99 -9.99
C ALA A 81 -4.18 -3.73 -11.22
N ARG A 82 -3.99 -3.01 -12.33
CA ARG A 82 -3.37 -3.56 -13.54
C ARG A 82 -1.96 -4.03 -13.29
N ALA A 83 -1.14 -3.20 -12.64
CA ALA A 83 0.24 -3.55 -12.30
C ALA A 83 0.30 -4.70 -11.29
N ALA A 84 -0.59 -4.70 -10.29
CA ALA A 84 -0.66 -5.79 -9.32
C ALA A 84 -1.02 -7.13 -9.96
N ALA A 85 -1.99 -7.16 -10.87
CA ALA A 85 -2.35 -8.39 -11.60
C ALA A 85 -1.15 -8.93 -12.39
N PHE A 86 -0.49 -8.07 -13.17
CA PHE A 86 0.70 -8.45 -13.93
C PHE A 86 1.84 -8.93 -13.01
N TYR A 87 2.11 -8.20 -11.93
CA TYR A 87 3.14 -8.55 -10.95
C TYR A 87 2.94 -9.95 -10.36
N TRP A 88 1.75 -10.25 -9.86
CA TRP A 88 1.47 -11.52 -9.23
C TRP A 88 1.54 -12.69 -10.20
N GLN A 89 1.02 -12.51 -11.41
CA GLN A 89 1.10 -13.53 -12.45
C GLN A 89 2.56 -13.78 -12.89
N SER A 90 3.36 -12.72 -13.01
CA SER A 90 4.77 -12.85 -13.39
C SER A 90 5.62 -13.45 -12.26
N LEU A 91 5.38 -13.05 -11.02
CA LEU A 91 6.15 -13.52 -9.86
C LEU A 91 5.91 -15.00 -9.57
N PHE A 92 4.67 -15.47 -9.69
CA PHE A 92 4.25 -16.84 -9.40
C PHE A 92 3.82 -17.60 -10.66
N GLY A 93 4.33 -17.22 -11.84
CA GLY A 93 3.98 -17.86 -13.10
C GLY A 93 4.33 -19.36 -13.20
N ASN A 94 5.19 -19.85 -12.31
CA ASN A 94 5.51 -21.28 -12.17
C ASN A 94 4.46 -22.06 -11.37
N ILE A 95 3.52 -21.38 -10.70
CA ILE A 95 2.42 -22.02 -9.93
C ILE A 95 1.16 -21.94 -10.78
N LYS A 96 0.74 -23.10 -11.33
CA LYS A 96 -0.43 -23.18 -12.19
C LYS A 96 -1.69 -22.69 -11.45
N GLY A 97 -2.40 -21.72 -12.05
CA GLY A 97 -3.64 -21.18 -11.49
C GLY A 97 -3.45 -20.28 -10.27
N PHE A 98 -2.23 -19.79 -10.01
CA PHE A 98 -2.04 -18.84 -8.90
C PHE A 98 -2.87 -17.57 -9.13
N ASN A 99 -3.64 -17.24 -8.12
CA ASN A 99 -4.33 -15.97 -7.99
C ASN A 99 -4.06 -15.38 -6.60
N ARG A 100 -3.83 -14.07 -6.51
CA ARG A 100 -3.63 -13.39 -5.23
C ARG A 100 -4.96 -13.30 -4.49
N ASP A 101 -5.06 -14.03 -3.38
CA ASP A 101 -6.27 -14.14 -2.59
C ASP A 101 -5.97 -13.95 -1.09
N ARG A 102 -6.86 -13.26 -0.38
CA ARG A 102 -6.74 -13.01 1.05
C ARG A 102 -7.04 -14.25 1.88
N GLU A 103 -7.89 -15.15 1.39
CA GLU A 103 -8.28 -16.39 2.05
C GLU A 103 -7.59 -17.61 1.42
N GLY A 104 -6.70 -17.37 0.44
CA GLY A 104 -6.04 -18.43 -0.32
C GLY A 104 -5.02 -19.23 0.48
N ILE A 105 -4.89 -20.50 0.08
CA ILE A 105 -3.84 -21.41 0.57
C ILE A 105 -2.45 -20.97 0.13
N ALA A 106 -1.42 -21.72 0.45
CA ALA A 106 -0.04 -21.40 0.07
C ALA A 106 0.10 -21.13 -1.45
N PRO A 107 0.86 -20.09 -1.83
CA PRO A 107 1.67 -19.19 -1.01
C PRO A 107 0.91 -17.99 -0.42
N ASN A 108 -0.40 -17.84 -0.66
CA ASN A 108 -1.19 -16.69 -0.24
C ASN A 108 -1.19 -16.50 1.28
N ASN A 109 -1.32 -17.58 2.06
CA ASN A 109 -1.28 -17.52 3.52
C ASN A 109 0.05 -16.95 4.06
N LEU A 110 1.18 -17.32 3.45
CA LEU A 110 2.51 -16.79 3.80
C LEU A 110 2.64 -15.31 3.42
N LEU A 111 2.14 -14.94 2.24
CA LEU A 111 2.08 -13.54 1.82
C LEU A 111 1.21 -12.71 2.77
N ASN A 112 0.04 -13.22 3.16
CA ASN A 112 -0.86 -12.56 4.10
C ASN A 112 -0.21 -12.35 5.46
N TYR A 113 0.53 -13.35 5.96
CA TYR A 113 1.29 -13.26 7.20
C TYR A 113 2.38 -12.18 7.11
N GLY A 114 3.19 -12.19 6.06
CA GLY A 114 4.20 -11.18 5.82
C GLY A 114 3.62 -9.76 5.72
N TYR A 115 2.51 -9.60 5.01
CA TYR A 115 1.80 -8.31 4.93
C TYR A 115 1.23 -7.85 6.28
N ALA A 116 0.78 -8.76 7.14
CA ALA A 116 0.31 -8.41 8.48
C ALA A 116 1.45 -7.82 9.33
N ILE A 117 2.65 -8.43 9.28
CA ILE A 117 3.83 -7.93 9.97
C ILE A 117 4.25 -6.56 9.40
N LEU A 118 4.37 -6.45 8.07
CA LEU A 118 4.77 -5.21 7.41
C LEU A 118 3.81 -4.07 7.75
N ARG A 119 2.51 -4.33 7.72
CA ARG A 119 1.48 -3.35 8.09
C ARG A 119 1.64 -2.87 9.53
N ALA A 120 1.92 -3.78 10.46
CA ALA A 120 2.15 -3.41 11.86
C ALA A 120 3.39 -2.53 12.04
N VAL A 121 4.47 -2.83 11.32
CA VAL A 121 5.71 -2.02 11.35
C VAL A 121 5.46 -0.63 10.78
N VAL A 122 4.82 -0.54 9.61
CA VAL A 122 4.49 0.73 8.95
C VAL A 122 3.55 1.57 9.83
N ALA A 123 2.49 0.96 10.37
CA ALA A 123 1.55 1.66 11.25
C ALA A 123 2.26 2.23 12.49
N ARG A 124 3.14 1.44 13.11
CA ARG A 124 3.94 1.90 14.26
C ARG A 124 4.85 3.07 13.88
N SER A 125 5.51 3.01 12.75
CA SER A 125 6.40 4.07 12.26
C SER A 125 5.64 5.35 11.96
N LEU A 126 4.47 5.26 11.31
CA LEU A 126 3.62 6.42 11.03
C LEU A 126 3.16 7.09 12.32
N VAL A 127 2.69 6.29 13.29
CA VAL A 127 2.25 6.83 14.58
C VAL A 127 3.41 7.45 15.35
N GLY A 128 4.57 6.79 15.36
CA GLY A 128 5.79 7.36 15.96
C GLY A 128 6.21 8.68 15.33
N SER A 129 5.87 8.89 14.05
CA SER A 129 6.06 10.16 13.34
C SER A 129 4.94 11.17 13.55
N GLY A 130 3.93 10.85 14.38
CA GLY A 130 2.77 11.71 14.64
C GLY A 130 1.72 11.70 13.53
N LEU A 131 1.66 10.64 12.73
CA LEU A 131 0.67 10.49 11.66
C LEU A 131 -0.37 9.44 12.04
N PRO A 132 -1.68 9.77 12.12
CA PRO A 132 -2.73 8.78 12.31
C PRO A 132 -2.88 7.90 11.07
N THR A 133 -2.98 6.59 11.30
CA THR A 133 -3.02 5.58 10.22
C THR A 133 -4.40 5.36 9.62
N ASN A 134 -5.45 5.90 10.23
CA ASN A 134 -6.85 5.64 9.87
C ASN A 134 -7.54 6.78 9.10
N ILE A 135 -6.87 7.90 8.86
CA ILE A 135 -7.49 9.10 8.24
C ILE A 135 -7.39 9.11 6.71
N GLY A 136 -6.68 8.15 6.12
CA GLY A 136 -6.41 8.14 4.66
C GLY A 136 -7.48 7.47 3.78
N HIS A 137 -8.44 6.73 4.33
CA HIS A 137 -9.21 5.75 3.55
C HIS A 137 -10.70 6.04 3.34
N THR A 138 -11.20 7.23 3.68
CA THR A 138 -12.64 7.50 3.59
C THR A 138 -13.17 7.87 2.20
N SER A 139 -12.35 7.88 1.15
CA SER A 139 -12.81 8.30 -0.19
C SER A 139 -12.81 7.22 -1.28
N SER A 140 -12.47 5.97 -0.98
CA SER A 140 -12.39 4.93 -2.03
C SER A 140 -13.35 3.74 -1.83
N GLN A 141 -14.31 3.80 -0.90
CA GLN A 141 -15.31 2.73 -0.72
C GLN A 141 -16.75 3.20 -0.97
N GLN A 142 -16.94 4.27 -1.74
CA GLN A 142 -18.24 4.64 -2.30
C GLN A 142 -18.09 4.87 -3.80
N ILE A 143 -17.92 3.82 -4.55
CA ILE A 143 -18.49 3.63 -5.90
C ILE A 143 -18.57 2.11 -6.15
#